data_06bc6b5673666dce711c0d3b81065237
#
_entry.id   06bc6b5673666dce711c0d3b81065237
#
_cell.length_a   1.000
_cell.length_b   1.000
_cell.length_c   1.000
_cell.angle_alpha   90.00
_cell.angle_beta   90.00
_cell.angle_gamma   90.00
#
_symmetry.space_group_name_H-M   'P 1'
#
loop_
_entity.id
_entity.type
_entity.pdbx_description
1 polymer ?
#
loop_
_entity_poly.entity_id
_entity_poly.type
_entity_poly.pdbx_seq_one_letter_code
_entity_poly.pdbx_strand_id
1 'polypeptide(L)'
;MEKLNIVVFVCNWGPHAAYQALQDRGSKIPIGVRMVRVPCSGRMSKSLVFRAFEMGADGVALIGCAEGSCRYGSGTLIASHHVEDTRGILDLLGLGKDRLRWVTFLPEESDGLLSFLNAFWMDIESMGKSPLEPTPRKPVEPVDEAAARKIVAAHDVYACQDCGKCSSSCPLTLAGKPFSPRAMANAIIMGHLDSAALERDLWSCLTCGLCYDRCPSAVDFPDFVRDMRALQRSNGTTGQQAHGGFFQSLMRSMTSPGLKTDHWGWLPEGLKTDP
;
A
#
# COMPACT_ATOMS: atom_id res chain seq x y z
N MET A 1 -31.16 4.28 5.30
CA MET A 1 -30.24 3.46 4.47
C MET A 1 -28.83 3.93 4.76
N GLU A 2 -27.96 3.06 5.21
CA GLU A 2 -26.56 3.41 5.39
C GLU A 2 -25.90 3.70 4.04
N LYS A 3 -25.11 4.76 3.98
CA LYS A 3 -24.46 5.21 2.75
C LYS A 3 -23.37 4.23 2.34
N LEU A 4 -23.47 3.65 1.13
CA LEU A 4 -22.42 2.84 0.55
C LEU A 4 -21.15 3.67 0.27
N ASN A 5 -19.99 3.04 0.37
CA ASN A 5 -18.70 3.64 0.08
C ASN A 5 -18.00 2.82 -1.04
N ILE A 6 -18.10 3.30 -2.26
CA ILE A 6 -17.51 2.64 -3.44
C ILE A 6 -16.35 3.48 -3.96
N VAL A 7 -15.18 2.86 -4.12
CA VAL A 7 -13.98 3.51 -4.62
C VAL A 7 -13.70 3.04 -6.05
N VAL A 8 -13.61 3.98 -6.98
CA VAL A 8 -13.38 3.71 -8.39
C VAL A 8 -12.06 4.34 -8.82
N PHE A 9 -11.06 3.51 -9.07
CA PHE A 9 -9.79 3.95 -9.63
C PHE A 9 -9.90 4.03 -11.16
N VAL A 10 -9.71 5.21 -11.71
CA VAL A 10 -9.87 5.49 -13.13
C VAL A 10 -8.55 5.89 -13.78
N CYS A 11 -8.16 5.19 -14.85
CA CYS A 11 -6.96 5.53 -15.61
C CYS A 11 -7.06 6.93 -16.23
N ASN A 12 -5.99 7.70 -16.12
CA ASN A 12 -5.93 9.10 -16.57
C ASN A 12 -6.18 9.27 -18.07
N TRP A 13 -5.94 8.25 -18.89
CA TRP A 13 -5.84 8.43 -20.35
C TRP A 13 -7.19 8.24 -21.07
N GLY A 14 -7.72 7.06 -21.16
CA GLY A 14 -9.00 6.82 -21.84
C GLY A 14 -10.22 7.13 -20.97
N PRO A 15 -10.46 6.30 -19.93
CA PRO A 15 -11.71 6.35 -19.17
C PRO A 15 -11.89 7.62 -18.34
N HIS A 16 -10.80 8.34 -18.00
CA HIS A 16 -10.95 9.63 -17.33
C HIS A 16 -11.58 10.69 -18.23
N ALA A 17 -11.31 10.67 -19.53
CA ALA A 17 -11.96 11.56 -20.46
C ALA A 17 -13.46 11.25 -20.59
N ALA A 18 -13.85 9.97 -20.60
CA ALA A 18 -15.25 9.58 -20.54
C ALA A 18 -15.93 10.09 -19.25
N TYR A 19 -15.23 10.02 -18.11
CA TYR A 19 -15.74 10.58 -16.85
C TYR A 19 -15.87 12.12 -16.90
N GLN A 20 -14.90 12.83 -17.46
CA GLN A 20 -15.00 14.27 -17.65
C GLN A 20 -16.21 14.65 -18.53
N ALA A 21 -16.45 13.91 -19.61
CA ALA A 21 -17.64 14.14 -20.46
C ALA A 21 -18.96 13.95 -19.68
N LEU A 22 -19.02 13.04 -18.69
CA LEU A 22 -20.18 12.94 -17.80
C LEU A 22 -20.32 14.16 -16.91
N GLN A 23 -19.24 14.67 -16.37
CA GLN A 23 -19.26 15.86 -15.52
C GLN A 23 -19.68 17.10 -16.30
N ASP A 24 -19.16 17.29 -17.51
CA ASP A 24 -19.46 18.43 -18.39
C ASP A 24 -20.95 18.45 -18.79
N ARG A 25 -21.57 17.27 -18.93
CA ARG A 25 -23.00 17.13 -19.20
C ARG A 25 -23.88 17.23 -17.93
N GLY A 26 -23.29 17.39 -16.75
CA GLY A 26 -24.00 17.42 -15.49
C GLY A 26 -24.63 16.08 -15.09
N SER A 27 -24.16 14.97 -15.65
CA SER A 27 -24.65 13.61 -15.32
C SER A 27 -24.33 13.26 -13.87
N LYS A 28 -25.34 12.76 -13.14
CA LYS A 28 -25.16 12.37 -11.75
C LYS A 28 -24.68 10.93 -11.65
N ILE A 29 -23.56 10.73 -10.96
CA ILE A 29 -23.11 9.38 -10.56
C ILE A 29 -23.78 8.96 -9.24
N PRO A 30 -23.89 7.66 -8.94
CA PRO A 30 -24.53 7.18 -7.72
C PRO A 30 -23.88 7.74 -6.45
N ILE A 31 -24.70 8.00 -5.45
CA ILE A 31 -24.24 8.53 -4.16
C ILE A 31 -23.35 7.50 -3.47
N GLY A 32 -22.17 7.97 -2.99
CA GLY A 32 -21.20 7.10 -2.32
C GLY A 32 -20.12 6.57 -3.25
N VAL A 33 -20.22 6.76 -4.56
CA VAL A 33 -19.16 6.48 -5.51
C VAL A 33 -18.11 7.60 -5.49
N ARG A 34 -16.86 7.24 -5.29
CA ARG A 34 -15.72 8.17 -5.29
C ARG A 34 -14.76 7.81 -6.41
N MET A 35 -14.59 8.73 -7.35
CA MET A 35 -13.67 8.57 -8.47
C MET A 35 -12.26 9.00 -8.06
N VAL A 36 -11.28 8.12 -8.21
CA VAL A 36 -9.87 8.36 -7.91
C VAL A 36 -9.06 8.22 -9.20
N ARG A 37 -8.57 9.34 -9.71
CA ARG A 37 -7.75 9.35 -10.91
C ARG A 37 -6.36 8.77 -10.62
N VAL A 38 -5.92 7.81 -11.43
CA VAL A 38 -4.59 7.20 -11.34
C VAL A 38 -3.83 7.38 -12.65
N PRO A 39 -2.50 7.55 -12.63
CA PRO A 39 -1.71 7.73 -13.84
C PRO A 39 -1.86 6.59 -14.84
N CYS A 40 -1.96 5.35 -14.36
CA CYS A 40 -2.16 4.15 -15.16
C CYS A 40 -2.75 3.03 -14.29
N SER A 41 -3.78 2.33 -14.77
CA SER A 41 -4.36 1.18 -14.08
C SER A 41 -3.36 0.05 -13.87
N GLY A 42 -2.41 -0.16 -14.79
CA GLY A 42 -1.34 -1.15 -14.65
C GLY A 42 -0.33 -0.87 -13.52
N ARG A 43 -0.38 0.32 -12.91
CA ARG A 43 0.42 0.67 -11.71
C ARG A 43 -0.33 0.44 -10.41
N MET A 44 -1.58 0.05 -10.48
CA MET A 44 -2.36 -0.28 -9.30
C MET A 44 -1.84 -1.58 -8.67
N SER A 45 -1.36 -1.46 -7.44
CA SER A 45 -0.92 -2.61 -6.67
C SER A 45 -2.10 -3.26 -5.94
N LYS A 46 -1.99 -4.56 -5.69
CA LYS A 46 -2.96 -5.29 -4.83
C LYS A 46 -3.13 -4.62 -3.48
N SER A 47 -2.04 -4.08 -2.91
CA SER A 47 -2.07 -3.36 -1.62
C SER A 47 -2.98 -2.14 -1.62
N LEU A 48 -3.07 -1.38 -2.72
CA LEU A 48 -3.98 -0.23 -2.81
C LEU A 48 -5.45 -0.67 -2.81
N VAL A 49 -5.76 -1.78 -3.47
CA VAL A 49 -7.12 -2.36 -3.46
C VAL A 49 -7.49 -2.83 -2.06
N PHE A 50 -6.62 -3.61 -1.41
CA PHE A 50 -6.84 -4.05 -0.01
C PHE A 50 -6.95 -2.87 0.94
N ARG A 51 -6.11 -1.85 0.76
CA ARG A 51 -6.17 -0.64 1.58
C ARG A 51 -7.50 0.10 1.45
N ALA A 52 -8.10 0.11 0.27
CA ALA A 52 -9.43 0.70 0.09
C ALA A 52 -10.49 -0.05 0.94
N PHE A 53 -10.46 -1.38 0.95
CA PHE A 53 -11.34 -2.19 1.79
C PHE A 53 -11.06 -1.99 3.29
N GLU A 54 -9.80 -1.99 3.72
CA GLU A 54 -9.43 -1.68 5.11
C GLU A 54 -9.91 -0.30 5.58
N MET A 55 -10.05 0.65 4.67
CA MET A 55 -10.56 1.99 4.97
C MET A 55 -12.09 2.08 4.86
N GLY A 56 -12.77 0.96 4.71
CA GLY A 56 -14.21 0.86 4.72
C GLY A 56 -14.86 1.03 3.34
N ALA A 57 -14.18 0.68 2.27
CA ALA A 57 -14.85 0.54 0.98
C ALA A 57 -15.73 -0.71 0.97
N ASP A 58 -16.98 -0.57 0.51
CA ASP A 58 -17.92 -1.67 0.32
C ASP A 58 -17.70 -2.36 -1.03
N GLY A 59 -17.21 -1.61 -2.01
CA GLY A 59 -16.82 -2.08 -3.33
C GLY A 59 -15.69 -1.27 -3.93
N VAL A 60 -14.89 -1.91 -4.77
CA VAL A 60 -13.77 -1.28 -5.49
C VAL A 60 -13.88 -1.61 -6.97
N ALA A 61 -13.72 -0.62 -7.84
CA ALA A 61 -13.60 -0.85 -9.28
C ALA A 61 -12.29 -0.27 -9.80
N LEU A 62 -11.64 -0.98 -10.71
CA LEU A 62 -10.55 -0.46 -11.52
C LEU A 62 -11.06 -0.29 -12.95
N ILE A 63 -10.84 0.90 -13.50
CA ILE A 63 -11.25 1.24 -14.87
C ILE A 63 -9.98 1.57 -15.67
N GLY A 64 -9.70 0.73 -16.68
CA GLY A 64 -8.56 0.86 -17.57
C GLY A 64 -8.90 1.41 -18.94
N CYS A 65 -7.86 1.68 -19.72
CA CYS A 65 -8.01 1.96 -21.14
C CYS A 65 -8.49 0.71 -21.88
N ALA A 66 -9.21 0.89 -22.97
CA ALA A 66 -9.58 -0.20 -23.86
C ALA A 66 -8.33 -0.97 -24.34
N GLU A 67 -8.50 -2.23 -24.71
CA GLU A 67 -7.42 -3.08 -25.19
C GLU A 67 -6.79 -2.44 -26.45
N GLY A 68 -5.48 -2.48 -26.52
CA GLY A 68 -4.71 -1.80 -27.58
C GLY A 68 -4.57 -0.27 -27.44
N SER A 69 -5.35 0.39 -26.56
CA SER A 69 -5.33 1.85 -26.37
C SER A 69 -4.46 2.31 -25.20
N CYS A 70 -3.75 1.38 -24.52
CA CYS A 70 -2.96 1.73 -23.36
C CYS A 70 -1.74 2.58 -23.76
N ARG A 71 -1.64 3.81 -23.22
CA ARG A 71 -0.51 4.72 -23.50
C ARG A 71 0.85 4.11 -23.15
N TYR A 72 0.90 3.22 -22.20
CA TYR A 72 2.12 2.56 -21.72
C TYR A 72 2.27 1.12 -22.25
N GLY A 73 1.50 0.75 -23.27
CA GLY A 73 1.53 -0.56 -23.92
C GLY A 73 0.78 -1.66 -23.13
N SER A 74 1.37 -2.19 -22.09
CA SER A 74 0.87 -3.38 -21.37
C SER A 74 0.02 -3.09 -20.13
N GLY A 75 -0.26 -1.83 -19.81
CA GLY A 75 -0.91 -1.47 -18.53
C GLY A 75 -2.29 -2.07 -18.34
N THR A 76 -3.10 -2.19 -19.40
CA THR A 76 -4.43 -2.82 -19.37
C THR A 76 -4.33 -4.31 -19.05
N LEU A 77 -3.42 -5.03 -19.71
CA LEU A 77 -3.18 -6.46 -19.47
C LEU A 77 -2.66 -6.72 -18.04
N ILE A 78 -1.69 -5.93 -17.58
CA ILE A 78 -1.15 -6.04 -16.22
C ILE A 78 -2.26 -5.82 -15.19
N ALA A 79 -3.11 -4.80 -15.39
CA ALA A 79 -4.21 -4.50 -14.49
C ALA A 79 -5.22 -5.64 -14.41
N SER A 80 -5.60 -6.24 -15.54
CA SER A 80 -6.55 -7.36 -15.59
C SER A 80 -6.04 -8.56 -14.80
N HIS A 81 -4.77 -8.94 -14.97
CA HIS A 81 -4.15 -10.02 -14.20
C HIS A 81 -4.12 -9.73 -12.70
N HIS A 82 -3.72 -8.50 -12.32
CA HIS A 82 -3.68 -8.10 -10.91
C HIS A 82 -5.07 -8.12 -10.26
N VAL A 83 -6.09 -7.71 -10.99
CA VAL A 83 -7.48 -7.74 -10.49
C VAL A 83 -7.95 -9.18 -10.32
N GLU A 84 -7.71 -10.06 -11.28
CA GLU A 84 -8.16 -11.46 -11.18
C GLU A 84 -7.50 -12.19 -10.01
N ASP A 85 -6.19 -12.03 -9.83
CA ASP A 85 -5.48 -12.54 -8.66
C ASP A 85 -6.06 -11.98 -7.36
N THR A 86 -6.38 -10.67 -7.35
CA THR A 86 -6.92 -10.00 -6.15
C THR A 86 -8.32 -10.50 -5.84
N ARG A 87 -9.14 -10.72 -6.85
CA ARG A 87 -10.48 -11.31 -6.71
C ARG A 87 -10.45 -12.69 -6.07
N GLY A 88 -9.51 -13.54 -6.51
CA GLY A 88 -9.30 -14.85 -5.89
C GLY A 88 -8.96 -14.74 -4.39
N ILE A 89 -8.10 -13.78 -4.02
CA ILE A 89 -7.74 -13.55 -2.61
C ILE A 89 -8.94 -13.01 -1.81
N LEU A 90 -9.73 -12.08 -2.37
CA LEU A 90 -10.93 -11.56 -1.72
C LEU A 90 -11.97 -12.66 -1.45
N ASP A 91 -12.08 -13.60 -2.36
CA ASP A 91 -12.98 -14.76 -2.22
C ASP A 91 -12.52 -15.69 -1.10
N LEU A 92 -11.22 -16.02 -1.07
CA LEU A 92 -10.61 -16.81 0.02
C LEU A 92 -10.75 -16.15 1.39
N LEU A 93 -10.76 -14.81 1.44
CA LEU A 93 -10.98 -14.05 2.68
C LEU A 93 -12.45 -14.00 3.11
N GLY A 94 -13.38 -14.49 2.30
CA GLY A 94 -14.81 -14.37 2.56
C GLY A 94 -15.41 -12.97 2.33
N LEU A 95 -14.65 -12.07 1.70
CA LEU A 95 -15.15 -10.76 1.28
C LEU A 95 -16.08 -10.85 0.07
N GLY A 96 -15.84 -11.84 -0.78
CA GLY A 96 -16.51 -12.03 -2.05
C GLY A 96 -15.80 -11.29 -3.20
N LYS A 97 -15.47 -12.06 -4.24
CA LYS A 97 -14.73 -11.57 -5.43
C LYS A 97 -15.48 -10.47 -6.19
N ASP A 98 -16.80 -10.43 -6.08
CA ASP A 98 -17.66 -9.51 -6.83
C ASP A 98 -17.67 -8.09 -6.27
N ARG A 99 -17.08 -7.88 -5.09
CA ARG A 99 -16.79 -6.53 -4.57
C ARG A 99 -15.65 -5.81 -5.30
N LEU A 100 -14.89 -6.54 -6.14
CA LEU A 100 -13.87 -5.97 -7.01
C LEU A 100 -14.24 -6.18 -8.47
N ARG A 101 -14.33 -5.08 -9.25
CA ARG A 101 -14.63 -5.11 -10.68
C ARG A 101 -13.49 -4.52 -11.50
N TRP A 102 -13.29 -5.10 -12.66
CA TRP A 102 -12.42 -4.58 -13.71
C TRP A 102 -13.21 -4.34 -14.98
N VAL A 103 -13.01 -3.18 -15.59
CA VAL A 103 -13.64 -2.81 -16.86
C VAL A 103 -12.74 -1.82 -17.60
N THR A 104 -12.91 -1.77 -18.91
CA THR A 104 -12.19 -0.81 -19.78
C THR A 104 -13.17 0.05 -20.54
N PHE A 105 -12.80 1.30 -20.80
CA PHE A 105 -13.57 2.23 -21.60
C PHE A 105 -12.67 3.05 -22.52
N LEU A 106 -13.21 3.37 -23.70
CA LEU A 106 -12.69 4.39 -24.59
C LEU A 106 -13.10 5.81 -24.09
N PRO A 107 -12.41 6.88 -24.53
CA PRO A 107 -12.75 8.24 -24.11
C PRO A 107 -14.19 8.66 -24.45
N GLU A 108 -14.75 8.16 -25.53
CA GLU A 108 -16.11 8.43 -26.01
C GLU A 108 -17.22 7.63 -25.34
N GLU A 109 -16.88 6.59 -24.58
CA GLU A 109 -17.85 5.68 -23.95
C GLU A 109 -18.39 6.18 -22.61
N SER A 110 -18.73 7.45 -22.51
CA SER A 110 -19.22 8.04 -21.26
C SER A 110 -20.54 7.45 -20.78
N ASP A 111 -21.47 7.13 -21.69
CA ASP A 111 -22.75 6.51 -21.30
C ASP A 111 -22.59 5.06 -20.84
N GLY A 112 -21.66 4.32 -21.45
CA GLY A 112 -21.26 2.99 -20.97
C GLY A 112 -20.65 3.05 -19.57
N LEU A 113 -19.81 4.04 -19.31
CA LEU A 113 -19.24 4.28 -18.00
C LEU A 113 -20.32 4.57 -16.93
N LEU A 114 -21.29 5.43 -17.26
CA LEU A 114 -22.39 5.74 -16.34
C LEU A 114 -23.23 4.51 -16.04
N SER A 115 -23.58 3.72 -17.09
CA SER A 115 -24.32 2.47 -16.96
C SER A 115 -23.58 1.47 -16.06
N PHE A 116 -22.26 1.32 -16.25
CA PHE A 116 -21.43 0.49 -15.38
C PHE A 116 -21.45 0.96 -13.92
N LEU A 117 -21.28 2.25 -13.66
CA LEU A 117 -21.28 2.79 -12.29
C LEU A 117 -22.61 2.54 -11.59
N ASN A 118 -23.73 2.69 -12.29
CA ASN A 118 -25.05 2.39 -11.75
C ASN A 118 -25.23 0.90 -11.46
N ALA A 119 -24.86 0.03 -12.40
CA ALA A 119 -24.96 -1.42 -12.23
C ALA A 119 -24.09 -1.91 -11.08
N PHE A 120 -22.84 -1.44 -11.01
CA PHE A 120 -21.92 -1.83 -9.95
C PHE A 120 -22.40 -1.33 -8.57
N TRP A 121 -22.98 -0.14 -8.51
CA TRP A 121 -23.59 0.38 -7.29
C TRP A 121 -24.74 -0.51 -6.80
N MET A 122 -25.61 -0.95 -7.72
CA MET A 122 -26.73 -1.86 -7.40
C MET A 122 -26.23 -3.25 -6.97
N ASP A 123 -25.18 -3.77 -7.60
CA ASP A 123 -24.55 -5.04 -7.20
C ASP A 123 -24.04 -4.94 -5.75
N ILE A 124 -23.30 -3.87 -5.41
CA ILE A 124 -22.80 -3.66 -4.05
C ILE A 124 -23.94 -3.44 -3.06
N GLU A 125 -24.99 -2.73 -3.45
CA GLU A 125 -26.17 -2.55 -2.60
C GLU A 125 -26.84 -3.89 -2.25
N SER A 126 -26.95 -4.79 -3.24
CA SER A 126 -27.51 -6.13 -3.03
C SER A 126 -26.64 -7.00 -2.12
N MET A 127 -25.32 -6.85 -2.19
CA MET A 127 -24.36 -7.56 -1.33
C MET A 127 -24.28 -6.97 0.09
N GLY A 128 -24.75 -5.75 0.29
CA GLY A 128 -24.66 -5.02 1.55
C GLY A 128 -23.23 -4.53 1.86
N LYS A 129 -23.07 -4.01 3.07
CA LYS A 129 -21.78 -3.50 3.57
C LYS A 129 -20.67 -4.55 3.54
N SER A 130 -19.43 -4.07 3.36
CA SER A 130 -18.27 -4.91 3.54
C SER A 130 -18.22 -5.45 4.97
N PRO A 131 -17.94 -6.75 5.16
CA PRO A 131 -17.79 -7.32 6.51
C PRO A 131 -16.48 -6.89 7.18
N LEU A 132 -15.58 -6.19 6.47
CA LEU A 132 -14.38 -5.62 7.05
C LEU A 132 -14.71 -4.38 7.88
N GLU A 133 -14.35 -4.42 9.15
CA GLU A 133 -14.40 -3.22 9.98
C GLU A 133 -13.27 -2.25 9.59
N PRO A 134 -13.58 -0.97 9.34
CA PRO A 134 -12.57 0.01 9.01
C PRO A 134 -11.51 0.09 10.10
N THR A 135 -10.26 -0.10 9.74
CA THR A 135 -9.14 0.04 10.68
C THR A 135 -8.96 1.52 11.01
N PRO A 136 -9.19 1.95 12.26
CA PRO A 136 -8.98 3.34 12.64
C PRO A 136 -7.50 3.71 12.43
N ARG A 137 -7.25 4.85 11.77
CA ARG A 137 -5.89 5.42 11.72
C ARG A 137 -5.50 5.84 13.14
N LYS A 138 -4.52 5.16 13.72
CA LYS A 138 -3.83 5.72 14.87
C LYS A 138 -3.10 6.98 14.41
N PRO A 139 -3.22 8.11 15.10
CA PRO A 139 -2.36 9.26 14.86
C PRO A 139 -0.90 8.78 14.93
N VAL A 140 -0.07 9.22 13.99
CA VAL A 140 1.38 9.00 14.10
C VAL A 140 1.85 9.97 15.16
N GLU A 141 2.26 9.47 16.31
CA GLU A 141 2.85 10.30 17.35
C GLU A 141 4.27 10.71 16.94
N PRO A 142 4.70 11.92 17.27
CA PRO A 142 6.07 12.34 17.02
C PRO A 142 7.04 11.39 17.71
N VAL A 143 8.19 11.14 17.07
CA VAL A 143 9.22 10.28 17.65
C VAL A 143 9.72 10.90 18.97
N ASP A 144 9.75 10.09 20.02
CA ASP A 144 10.32 10.51 21.29
C ASP A 144 11.83 10.80 21.12
N GLU A 145 12.17 12.08 21.12
CA GLU A 145 13.55 12.52 20.92
C GLU A 145 14.47 12.00 22.05
N ALA A 146 13.99 11.92 23.27
CA ALA A 146 14.78 11.43 24.39
C ALA A 146 15.07 9.92 24.25
N ALA A 147 14.10 9.14 23.79
CA ALA A 147 14.29 7.73 23.47
C ALA A 147 15.25 7.54 22.28
N ALA A 148 15.12 8.36 21.23
CA ALA A 148 16.01 8.31 20.08
C ALA A 148 17.47 8.64 20.48
N ARG A 149 17.71 9.66 21.33
CA ARG A 149 19.04 10.00 21.84
C ARG A 149 19.65 8.88 22.68
N LYS A 150 18.86 8.14 23.46
CA LYS A 150 19.34 6.96 24.20
C LYS A 150 19.80 5.86 23.25
N ILE A 151 19.07 5.60 22.16
CA ILE A 151 19.46 4.64 21.13
C ILE A 151 20.75 5.07 20.44
N VAL A 152 20.87 6.35 20.06
CA VAL A 152 22.09 6.92 19.47
C VAL A 152 23.30 6.69 20.37
N ALA A 153 23.15 6.92 21.68
CA ALA A 153 24.20 6.70 22.66
C ALA A 153 24.52 5.22 22.90
N ALA A 154 23.51 4.35 22.94
CA ALA A 154 23.69 2.92 23.18
C ALA A 154 24.49 2.20 22.08
N HIS A 155 24.46 2.72 20.87
CA HIS A 155 25.14 2.14 19.68
C HIS A 155 26.36 2.98 19.24
N ASP A 156 26.88 3.84 20.09
CA ASP A 156 28.07 4.66 19.83
C ASP A 156 27.98 5.54 18.56
N VAL A 157 26.76 5.91 18.13
CA VAL A 157 26.56 6.69 16.90
C VAL A 157 27.19 8.07 17.01
N TYR A 158 27.28 8.66 18.21
CA TYR A 158 28.00 9.92 18.45
C TYR A 158 29.50 9.83 18.21
N ALA A 159 30.09 8.62 18.20
CA ALA A 159 31.50 8.43 17.87
C ALA A 159 31.78 8.48 16.37
N CYS A 160 30.75 8.71 15.55
CA CYS A 160 30.88 8.78 14.09
C CYS A 160 31.80 9.94 13.68
N GLN A 161 32.90 9.60 12.98
CA GLN A 161 33.88 10.57 12.47
C GLN A 161 33.55 11.10 11.06
N ASP A 162 32.37 10.82 10.54
CA ASP A 162 31.93 11.22 9.19
C ASP A 162 32.87 10.79 8.04
N CYS A 163 33.65 9.72 8.22
CA CYS A 163 34.70 9.30 7.30
C CYS A 163 34.20 8.66 6.00
N GLY A 164 32.91 8.28 5.92
CA GLY A 164 32.28 7.75 4.71
C GLY A 164 32.56 6.26 4.38
N LYS A 165 33.39 5.53 5.15
CA LYS A 165 33.69 4.12 4.88
C LYS A 165 32.46 3.22 4.88
N CYS A 166 31.48 3.50 5.74
CA CYS A 166 30.21 2.79 5.78
C CYS A 166 29.39 2.98 4.49
N SER A 167 29.38 4.18 3.93
CA SER A 167 28.64 4.46 2.68
C SER A 167 29.33 3.87 1.46
N SER A 168 30.67 3.89 1.42
CA SER A 168 31.44 3.31 0.30
C SER A 168 31.36 1.77 0.23
N SER A 169 31.02 1.09 1.33
CA SER A 169 30.81 -0.36 1.38
C SER A 169 29.36 -0.79 1.38
N CYS A 170 28.42 0.15 1.45
CA CYS A 170 26.98 -0.16 1.52
C CYS A 170 26.46 -0.70 0.18
N PRO A 171 25.83 -1.90 0.14
CA PRO A 171 25.28 -2.46 -1.10
C PRO A 171 24.24 -1.56 -1.76
N LEU A 172 23.44 -0.84 -0.97
CA LEU A 172 22.44 0.09 -1.50
C LEU A 172 23.08 1.29 -2.16
N THR A 173 24.10 1.88 -1.52
CA THR A 173 24.85 3.00 -2.09
C THR A 173 25.58 2.57 -3.38
N LEU A 174 26.22 1.39 -3.37
CA LEU A 174 26.91 0.84 -4.55
C LEU A 174 25.95 0.53 -5.70
N ALA A 175 24.71 0.15 -5.39
CA ALA A 175 23.63 -0.05 -6.37
C ALA A 175 22.98 1.26 -6.85
N GLY A 176 23.53 2.42 -6.52
CA GLY A 176 23.01 3.74 -6.91
C GLY A 176 21.69 4.13 -6.26
N LYS A 177 21.31 3.49 -5.14
CA LYS A 177 20.13 3.88 -4.37
C LYS A 177 20.41 5.14 -3.56
N PRO A 178 19.44 6.04 -3.38
CA PRO A 178 19.60 7.26 -2.58
C PRO A 178 19.61 6.91 -1.08
N PHE A 179 20.60 6.16 -0.65
CA PHE A 179 20.78 5.68 0.72
C PHE A 179 22.25 5.82 1.13
N SER A 180 22.48 6.41 2.30
CA SER A 180 23.81 6.55 2.87
C SER A 180 23.74 6.36 4.39
N PRO A 181 24.38 5.30 4.95
CA PRO A 181 24.47 5.12 6.40
C PRO A 181 25.02 6.34 7.13
N ARG A 182 26.06 6.99 6.56
CA ARG A 182 26.65 8.21 7.11
C ARG A 182 25.66 9.36 7.17
N ALA A 183 24.96 9.63 6.06
CA ALA A 183 24.00 10.73 6.01
C ALA A 183 22.81 10.51 6.98
N MET A 184 22.36 9.27 7.12
CA MET A 184 21.30 8.91 8.06
C MET A 184 21.75 9.10 9.52
N ALA A 185 22.95 8.63 9.87
CA ALA A 185 23.50 8.83 11.22
C ALA A 185 23.61 10.32 11.57
N ASN A 186 24.13 11.12 10.64
CA ASN A 186 24.25 12.57 10.83
C ASN A 186 22.89 13.25 10.99
N ALA A 187 21.88 12.88 10.17
CA ALA A 187 20.54 13.45 10.28
C ALA A 187 19.94 13.21 11.69
N ILE A 188 20.12 12.01 12.22
CA ILE A 188 19.62 11.64 13.55
C ILE A 188 20.38 12.38 14.66
N ILE A 189 21.71 12.45 14.57
CA ILE A 189 22.55 13.23 15.52
C ILE A 189 22.12 14.71 15.55
N MET A 190 21.78 15.26 14.40
CA MET A 190 21.31 16.65 14.26
C MET A 190 19.83 16.84 14.68
N GLY A 191 19.14 15.81 15.12
CA GLY A 191 17.75 15.88 15.57
C GLY A 191 16.70 15.90 14.46
N HIS A 192 17.06 15.56 13.21
CA HIS A 192 16.12 15.45 12.10
C HIS A 192 15.37 14.12 12.13
N LEU A 193 14.55 13.91 13.17
CA LEU A 193 13.87 12.63 13.43
C LEU A 193 12.55 12.47 12.64
N ASP A 194 11.95 13.56 12.20
CA ASP A 194 10.61 13.59 11.60
C ASP A 194 10.62 13.64 10.06
N SER A 195 11.79 13.51 9.43
CA SER A 195 11.85 13.63 7.98
C SER A 195 11.34 12.33 7.31
N ALA A 196 10.49 12.48 6.28
CA ALA A 196 10.07 11.37 5.44
C ALA A 196 11.27 10.65 4.77
N ALA A 197 12.39 11.36 4.59
CA ALA A 197 13.64 10.79 4.11
C ALA A 197 14.25 9.83 5.14
N LEU A 198 14.28 10.23 6.42
CA LEU A 198 14.79 9.38 7.50
C LEU A 198 13.95 8.12 7.67
N GLU A 199 12.62 8.25 7.65
CA GLU A 199 11.73 7.09 7.71
C GLU A 199 12.00 6.11 6.56
N ARG A 200 12.07 6.59 5.32
CA ARG A 200 12.41 5.78 4.16
C ARG A 200 13.77 5.10 4.30
N ASP A 201 14.79 5.83 4.74
CA ASP A 201 16.16 5.34 4.80
C ASP A 201 16.33 4.30 5.92
N LEU A 202 15.71 4.50 7.08
CA LEU A 202 15.67 3.50 8.14
C LEU A 202 15.10 2.16 7.63
N TRP A 203 13.99 2.20 6.89
CA TRP A 203 13.33 0.98 6.40
C TRP A 203 13.99 0.40 5.13
N SER A 204 14.80 1.17 4.43
CA SER A 204 15.59 0.69 3.28
C SER A 204 16.82 -0.10 3.71
N CYS A 205 17.40 0.16 4.87
CA CYS A 205 18.61 -0.49 5.34
C CYS A 205 18.45 -2.02 5.41
N LEU A 206 19.41 -2.75 4.84
CA LEU A 206 19.41 -4.21 4.84
C LEU A 206 19.90 -4.85 6.16
N THR A 207 20.42 -4.04 7.09
CA THR A 207 21.03 -4.49 8.34
C THR A 207 22.09 -5.60 8.15
N CYS A 208 22.83 -5.54 7.04
CA CYS A 208 23.77 -6.58 6.61
C CYS A 208 25.12 -6.58 7.35
N GLY A 209 25.43 -5.58 8.17
CA GLY A 209 26.65 -5.51 9.00
C GLY A 209 27.87 -4.89 8.33
N LEU A 210 27.94 -4.78 7.00
CA LEU A 210 29.12 -4.29 6.28
C LEU A 210 29.61 -2.89 6.73
N CYS A 211 28.69 -2.04 7.15
CA CYS A 211 29.03 -0.71 7.69
C CYS A 211 29.71 -0.80 9.06
N TYR A 212 29.35 -1.76 9.88
CA TYR A 212 29.96 -2.03 11.18
C TYR A 212 31.40 -2.54 11.01
N ASP A 213 31.58 -3.56 10.17
CA ASP A 213 32.89 -4.17 9.91
C ASP A 213 33.93 -3.17 9.36
N ARG A 214 33.47 -2.11 8.72
CA ARG A 214 34.34 -1.06 8.12
C ARG A 214 34.46 0.20 9.00
N CYS A 215 33.73 0.27 10.12
CA CYS A 215 33.71 1.47 10.94
C CYS A 215 34.96 1.59 11.84
N PRO A 216 35.80 2.64 11.70
CA PRO A 216 36.96 2.82 12.58
C PRO A 216 36.56 3.15 14.02
N SER A 217 35.35 3.66 14.23
CA SER A 217 34.80 4.00 15.55
C SER A 217 33.87 2.92 16.11
N ALA A 218 33.80 1.75 15.46
CA ALA A 218 32.95 0.62 15.86
C ALA A 218 31.47 0.99 16.12
N VAL A 219 30.94 1.97 15.39
CA VAL A 219 29.52 2.33 15.48
C VAL A 219 28.64 1.13 15.10
N ASP A 220 27.85 0.65 16.04
CA ASP A 220 26.93 -0.46 15.77
C ASP A 220 25.67 0.00 15.02
N PHE A 221 25.89 0.35 13.77
CA PHE A 221 24.85 0.87 12.89
C PHE A 221 23.72 -0.13 12.59
N PRO A 222 23.93 -1.44 12.42
CA PRO A 222 22.86 -2.39 12.21
C PRO A 222 21.87 -2.46 13.38
N ASP A 223 22.33 -2.55 14.61
CA ASP A 223 21.47 -2.64 15.78
C ASP A 223 20.86 -1.28 16.13
N PHE A 224 21.59 -0.19 15.91
CA PHE A 224 21.04 1.16 15.93
C PHE A 224 19.82 1.28 15.00
N VAL A 225 19.88 0.81 13.76
CA VAL A 225 18.76 0.85 12.83
C VAL A 225 17.60 -0.02 13.31
N ARG A 226 17.87 -1.19 13.88
CA ARG A 226 16.83 -2.07 14.45
C ARG A 226 16.08 -1.41 15.58
N ASP A 227 16.78 -0.79 16.51
CA ASP A 227 16.19 -0.12 17.68
C ASP A 227 15.43 1.13 17.26
N MET A 228 15.95 1.92 16.32
CA MET A 228 15.21 3.05 15.75
C MET A 228 13.93 2.62 15.03
N ARG A 229 13.93 1.49 14.32
CA ARG A 229 12.72 0.90 13.75
C ARG A 229 11.72 0.47 14.83
N ALA A 230 12.20 -0.11 15.92
CA ALA A 230 11.36 -0.51 17.04
C ALA A 230 10.70 0.71 17.69
N LEU A 231 11.46 1.80 17.90
CA LEU A 231 10.94 3.06 18.41
C LEU A 231 9.88 3.66 17.48
N GLN A 232 10.11 3.70 16.17
CA GLN A 232 9.12 4.20 15.22
C GLN A 232 7.84 3.36 15.25
N ARG A 233 7.95 2.03 15.37
CA ARG A 233 6.78 1.16 15.46
C ARG A 233 5.97 1.38 16.73
N SER A 234 6.60 1.60 17.87
CA SER A 234 5.90 1.92 19.12
C SER A 234 5.10 3.21 19.02
N ASN A 235 5.54 4.16 18.21
CA ASN A 235 4.86 5.42 17.93
C ASN A 235 3.79 5.33 16.80
N GLY A 236 3.47 4.13 16.35
CA GLY A 236 2.42 3.92 15.34
C GLY A 236 2.89 4.06 13.88
N THR A 237 4.16 4.33 13.64
CA THR A 237 4.72 4.37 12.28
C THR A 237 4.85 2.96 11.72
N THR A 238 4.25 2.70 10.57
CA THR A 238 4.29 1.36 9.96
C THR A 238 5.50 1.11 9.07
N GLY A 239 6.28 2.16 8.76
CA GLY A 239 7.42 2.12 7.85
C GLY A 239 7.05 1.82 6.40
N GLN A 240 8.05 1.82 5.52
CA GLN A 240 7.87 1.32 4.16
C GLN A 240 7.81 -0.21 4.21
N GLN A 241 6.65 -0.75 3.91
CA GLN A 241 6.41 -2.18 3.93
C GLN A 241 6.67 -2.78 2.55
N ALA A 242 7.26 -3.97 2.52
CA ALA A 242 7.45 -4.71 1.28
C ALA A 242 6.11 -4.88 0.54
N HIS A 243 6.16 -4.87 -0.78
CA HIS A 243 4.98 -4.97 -1.64
C HIS A 243 3.88 -3.92 -1.34
N GLY A 244 4.29 -2.71 -0.91
CA GLY A 244 3.37 -1.60 -0.59
C GLY A 244 2.43 -1.89 0.59
N GLY A 245 2.80 -2.78 1.50
CA GLY A 245 2.01 -3.14 2.67
C GLY A 245 0.96 -4.22 2.42
N PHE A 246 1.00 -4.90 1.27
CA PHE A 246 0.04 -5.93 0.92
C PHE A 246 -0.11 -7.01 2.00
N PHE A 247 0.99 -7.60 2.47
CA PHE A 247 0.93 -8.68 3.47
C PHE A 247 0.36 -8.21 4.81
N GLN A 248 0.68 -7.00 5.22
CA GLN A 248 0.14 -6.44 6.47
C GLN A 248 -1.35 -6.14 6.35
N SER A 249 -1.81 -5.62 5.20
CA SER A 249 -3.23 -5.47 4.91
C SER A 249 -3.96 -6.80 4.90
N LEU A 250 -3.38 -7.80 4.25
CA LEU A 250 -3.94 -9.16 4.20
C LEU A 250 -4.08 -9.76 5.61
N MET A 251 -3.02 -9.70 6.41
CA MET A 251 -3.06 -10.23 7.79
C MET A 251 -4.10 -9.52 8.66
N ARG A 252 -4.20 -8.19 8.58
CA ARG A 252 -5.24 -7.44 9.31
C ARG A 252 -6.64 -7.81 8.84
N SER A 253 -6.82 -7.98 7.53
CA SER A 253 -8.11 -8.41 6.97
C SER A 253 -8.50 -9.80 7.48
N MET A 254 -7.56 -10.76 7.50
CA MET A 254 -7.79 -12.12 8.00
C MET A 254 -8.19 -12.17 9.48
N THR A 255 -7.76 -11.21 10.28
CA THR A 255 -8.08 -11.12 11.72
C THR A 255 -9.28 -10.22 12.02
N SER A 256 -9.97 -9.71 11.01
CA SER A 256 -11.16 -8.86 11.20
C SER A 256 -12.33 -9.68 11.77
N PRO A 257 -12.97 -9.23 12.87
CA PRO A 257 -14.06 -9.99 13.51
C PRO A 257 -15.26 -10.22 12.61
N GLY A 258 -15.50 -9.32 11.63
CA GLY A 258 -16.60 -9.40 10.68
C GLY A 258 -16.40 -10.43 9.56
N LEU A 259 -15.18 -10.93 9.38
CA LEU A 259 -14.85 -11.86 8.31
C LEU A 259 -15.01 -13.31 8.76
N LYS A 260 -15.96 -14.02 8.14
CA LYS A 260 -16.07 -15.48 8.26
C LYS A 260 -15.24 -16.11 7.14
N THR A 261 -13.99 -16.46 7.41
CA THR A 261 -13.11 -17.11 6.45
C THR A 261 -13.22 -18.62 6.59
N ASP A 262 -13.57 -19.29 5.50
CA ASP A 262 -13.31 -20.74 5.40
C ASP A 262 -11.86 -20.92 4.91
N HIS A 263 -10.95 -21.04 5.85
CA HIS A 263 -9.53 -21.26 5.56
C HIS A 263 -9.24 -22.57 4.83
N TRP A 264 -10.19 -23.48 4.81
CA TRP A 264 -10.08 -24.82 4.22
C TRP A 264 -10.90 -24.98 2.94
N GLY A 265 -11.62 -23.93 2.53
CA GLY A 265 -12.51 -23.97 1.35
C GLY A 265 -11.83 -24.35 0.04
N TRP A 266 -10.51 -24.15 -0.07
CA TRP A 266 -9.69 -24.52 -1.21
C TRP A 266 -9.25 -25.99 -1.22
N LEU A 267 -9.38 -26.72 -0.08
CA LEU A 267 -9.02 -28.13 -0.01
C LEU A 267 -10.12 -29.01 -0.58
N PRO A 268 -9.76 -30.06 -1.34
CA PRO A 268 -10.71 -31.10 -1.71
C PRO A 268 -11.37 -31.70 -0.45
N GLU A 269 -12.65 -32.02 -0.54
CA GLU A 269 -13.46 -32.53 0.60
C GLU A 269 -12.81 -33.70 1.33
N GLY A 270 -12.15 -34.61 0.61
CA GLY A 270 -11.46 -35.76 1.20
C GLY A 270 -10.17 -35.44 1.98
N LEU A 271 -9.71 -34.18 1.95
CA LEU A 271 -8.52 -33.72 2.70
C LEU A 271 -8.88 -32.77 3.85
N LYS A 272 -10.15 -32.41 3.97
CA LYS A 272 -10.67 -31.65 5.12
C LYS A 272 -10.77 -32.62 6.30
N THR A 273 -9.71 -32.71 7.10
CA THR A 273 -9.77 -33.41 8.39
C THR A 273 -10.32 -32.47 9.43
N ASP A 274 -11.32 -32.91 10.19
CA ASP A 274 -11.79 -32.17 11.35
C ASP A 274 -10.63 -31.97 12.34
N PRO A 275 -10.53 -30.77 12.98
CA PRO A 275 -9.46 -30.44 13.90
C PRO A 275 -9.50 -31.28 15.18
#